data_ef28cb748c1d747c48ada82d19d6b95d
#
_entry.id   ef28cb748c1d747c48ada82d19d6b95d
#
_cell.length_a   1.000
_cell.length_b   1.000
_cell.length_c   1.000
_cell.angle_alpha   90.00
_cell.angle_beta   90.00
_cell.angle_gamma   90.00
#
_symmetry.space_group_name_H-M   'P 1'
#
loop_
_entity.id
_entity.type
_entity.pdbx_description
1 polymer ?
#
loop_
_entity_poly.entity_id
_entity_poly.type
_entity_poly.pdbx_seq_one_letter_code
_entity_poly.pdbx_strand_id
1 'polypeptide(L)'
;MKKIIRKMLMLTVLLSVSVSSYAYDFEVDGIYYTIESLDDLTCRVTSGDNKYSGNIVIPSVVKYSNMKFIVDEIEGEAFRNSKVNSVKIPNSISSIGVSAFEGSSLVYVDIPNSVTYLGSGAFARTNIISIEIPSSIEEVPNSCFQDCKNLSEVKIADGITRIGGWTFNGCISLKTIEIPNSVESIGFLEGSFTDCTNLEHVSLGSSVRAICPKCFFGCNNLKTIDVLNTEPPHLGGFLGGEVFQGVTYLEATLNIPKGTLEVYKASELWRNFKNINEVFEPEAGVAELIANNNIVVLTSDDNIIIKGANDAVQIDVYDVAGRLVYSGTDTKISVPTKGIHIVRVAGQTFKVAL
;
A
#
# COMPACT_ATOMS: atom_id res chain seq x y z
N MET A 1 23.52 -24.17 -31.72
CA MET A 1 24.64 -25.03 -31.30
C MET A 1 25.26 -24.56 -29.97
N LYS A 2 25.80 -23.33 -29.83
CA LYS A 2 26.43 -22.89 -28.56
C LYS A 2 25.49 -22.91 -27.33
N LYS A 3 24.17 -22.58 -27.46
CA LYS A 3 23.17 -22.65 -26.39
C LYS A 3 22.88 -24.10 -25.93
N ILE A 4 22.84 -25.04 -26.87
CA ILE A 4 22.59 -26.47 -26.61
C ILE A 4 23.78 -27.10 -25.91
N ILE A 5 25.01 -26.77 -26.33
CA ILE A 5 26.25 -27.28 -25.72
C ILE A 5 26.39 -26.73 -24.28
N ARG A 6 26.02 -25.46 -24.02
CA ARG A 6 25.97 -24.89 -22.66
C ARG A 6 24.96 -25.60 -21.75
N LYS A 7 23.74 -25.91 -22.27
CA LYS A 7 22.74 -26.70 -21.53
C LYS A 7 23.22 -28.12 -21.23
N MET A 8 23.86 -28.80 -22.18
CA MET A 8 24.43 -30.15 -21.98
C MET A 8 25.58 -30.14 -20.97
N LEU A 9 26.45 -29.11 -20.98
CA LEU A 9 27.59 -29.04 -20.05
C LEU A 9 27.09 -28.78 -18.59
N MET A 10 26.00 -28.04 -18.40
CA MET A 10 25.40 -27.83 -17.09
C MET A 10 24.61 -29.03 -16.59
N LEU A 11 23.92 -29.74 -17.48
CA LEU A 11 23.21 -30.99 -17.13
C LEU A 11 24.19 -32.04 -16.62
N THR A 12 25.41 -32.08 -17.15
CA THR A 12 26.48 -33.01 -16.70
C THR A 12 27.10 -32.60 -15.37
N VAL A 13 27.16 -31.30 -15.04
CA VAL A 13 27.63 -30.80 -13.73
C VAL A 13 26.57 -31.04 -12.66
N LEU A 14 25.29 -30.86 -12.96
CA LEU A 14 24.16 -31.16 -12.05
C LEU A 14 23.99 -32.68 -11.78
N LEU A 15 24.36 -33.56 -12.72
CA LEU A 15 24.24 -35.02 -12.56
C LEU A 15 25.41 -35.65 -11.79
N SER A 16 26.50 -34.92 -11.52
CA SER A 16 27.64 -35.41 -10.75
C SER A 16 27.62 -35.07 -9.25
N VAL A 17 26.64 -34.31 -8.81
CA VAL A 17 26.43 -34.06 -7.38
C VAL A 17 25.54 -35.17 -6.82
N SER A 18 26.12 -36.03 -5.99
CA SER A 18 25.40 -37.01 -5.17
C SER A 18 24.10 -36.40 -4.59
N VAL A 19 23.01 -37.19 -4.60
CA VAL A 19 21.70 -36.87 -4.06
C VAL A 19 21.80 -36.53 -2.56
N SER A 20 22.28 -35.34 -2.25
CA SER A 20 21.95 -34.65 -1.03
C SER A 20 20.80 -33.69 -1.41
N SER A 21 19.68 -33.80 -0.71
CA SER A 21 18.55 -32.91 -0.90
C SER A 21 18.90 -31.51 -0.35
N TYR A 22 19.81 -30.81 -1.02
CA TYR A 22 20.07 -29.41 -0.70
C TYR A 22 18.88 -28.59 -1.19
N ALA A 23 18.44 -27.66 -0.34
CA ALA A 23 17.38 -26.72 -0.66
C ALA A 23 17.83 -25.63 -1.64
N TYR A 24 19.07 -25.68 -2.14
CA TYR A 24 19.69 -24.70 -3.03
C TYR A 24 20.59 -25.36 -4.08
N ASP A 25 20.83 -24.66 -5.20
CA ASP A 25 21.69 -25.15 -6.30
C ASP A 25 23.15 -24.74 -6.13
N PHE A 26 23.41 -23.56 -5.57
CA PHE A 26 24.77 -23.07 -5.32
C PHE A 26 24.81 -21.99 -4.21
N GLU A 27 26.03 -21.75 -3.71
CA GLU A 27 26.34 -20.72 -2.73
C GLU A 27 27.42 -19.80 -3.27
N VAL A 28 27.27 -18.48 -3.05
CA VAL A 28 28.31 -17.48 -3.31
C VAL A 28 28.30 -16.45 -2.18
N ASP A 29 29.48 -16.21 -1.59
CA ASP A 29 29.68 -15.23 -0.52
C ASP A 29 28.71 -15.40 0.68
N GLY A 30 28.37 -16.64 1.03
CA GLY A 30 27.48 -16.99 2.13
C GLY A 30 25.99 -16.80 1.82
N ILE A 31 25.63 -16.55 0.55
CA ILE A 31 24.25 -16.47 0.10
C ILE A 31 23.93 -17.68 -0.78
N TYR A 32 22.81 -18.35 -0.50
CA TYR A 32 22.34 -19.53 -1.20
C TYR A 32 21.34 -19.15 -2.29
N TYR A 33 21.45 -19.84 -3.42
CA TYR A 33 20.69 -19.53 -4.61
C TYR A 33 20.07 -20.77 -5.23
N THR A 34 18.84 -20.62 -5.73
CA THR A 34 18.18 -21.59 -6.62
C THR A 34 18.10 -21.01 -8.02
N ILE A 35 18.48 -21.80 -9.03
CA ILE A 35 18.39 -21.39 -10.44
C ILE A 35 16.93 -21.45 -10.87
N GLU A 36 16.39 -20.33 -11.33
CA GLU A 36 15.02 -20.28 -11.83
C GLU A 36 14.97 -20.56 -13.33
N SER A 37 15.80 -19.87 -14.12
CA SER A 37 15.84 -20.04 -15.57
C SER A 37 17.28 -20.08 -16.09
N LEU A 38 17.59 -21.14 -16.85
CA LEU A 38 18.84 -21.23 -17.58
C LEU A 38 18.81 -20.51 -18.93
N ASP A 39 17.63 -20.25 -19.45
CA ASP A 39 17.46 -19.53 -20.72
C ASP A 39 17.60 -18.02 -20.48
N ASP A 40 17.02 -17.50 -19.40
CA ASP A 40 17.06 -16.08 -19.02
C ASP A 40 18.23 -15.77 -18.09
N LEU A 41 18.89 -16.81 -17.55
CA LEU A 41 19.96 -16.72 -16.57
C LEU A 41 19.52 -15.97 -15.31
N THR A 42 18.40 -16.42 -14.71
CA THR A 42 17.89 -15.89 -13.45
C THR A 42 18.04 -16.89 -12.30
N CYS A 43 18.20 -16.36 -11.10
CA CYS A 43 18.23 -17.13 -9.87
C CYS A 43 17.60 -16.32 -8.73
N ARG A 44 17.12 -17.03 -7.73
CA ARG A 44 16.51 -16.46 -6.53
C ARG A 44 17.37 -16.76 -5.30
N VAL A 45 17.32 -15.83 -4.32
CA VAL A 45 17.91 -16.07 -3.00
C VAL A 45 17.01 -17.06 -2.25
N THR A 46 17.60 -18.10 -1.68
CA THR A 46 16.87 -19.13 -0.93
C THR A 46 17.51 -19.41 0.43
N SER A 47 16.87 -20.25 1.23
CA SER A 47 17.47 -20.77 2.48
C SER A 47 18.55 -21.80 2.17
N GLY A 48 19.50 -21.96 3.09
CA GLY A 48 20.56 -22.96 2.97
C GLY A 48 20.79 -23.71 4.28
N ASP A 49 21.88 -24.49 4.31
CA ASP A 49 22.24 -25.33 5.46
C ASP A 49 22.51 -24.50 6.73
N ASN A 50 23.09 -23.31 6.55
CA ASN A 50 23.34 -22.37 7.62
C ASN A 50 22.36 -21.19 7.56
N LYS A 51 21.74 -20.86 8.69
CA LYS A 51 20.88 -19.69 8.75
C LYS A 51 21.69 -18.41 8.62
N TYR A 52 21.18 -17.50 7.82
CA TYR A 52 21.76 -16.18 7.64
C TYR A 52 21.88 -15.39 8.94
N SER A 53 22.89 -14.54 9.06
CA SER A 53 23.12 -13.67 10.22
C SER A 53 23.83 -12.36 9.83
N GLY A 54 23.67 -11.32 10.67
CA GLY A 54 24.31 -10.03 10.47
C GLY A 54 23.67 -9.19 9.36
N ASN A 55 24.51 -8.47 8.64
CA ASN A 55 24.07 -7.57 7.58
C ASN A 55 24.32 -8.24 6.21
N ILE A 56 23.27 -8.42 5.43
CA ILE A 56 23.34 -9.09 4.12
C ILE A 56 23.24 -8.03 3.02
N VAL A 57 24.07 -8.17 2.00
CA VAL A 57 23.97 -7.39 0.76
C VAL A 57 23.71 -8.36 -0.38
N ILE A 58 22.50 -8.38 -0.91
CA ILE A 58 22.14 -9.21 -2.05
C ILE A 58 22.71 -8.55 -3.32
N PRO A 59 23.55 -9.24 -4.12
CA PRO A 59 24.05 -8.69 -5.36
C PRO A 59 22.96 -8.76 -6.46
N SER A 60 22.96 -7.80 -7.38
CA SER A 60 22.04 -7.86 -8.54
C SER A 60 22.39 -8.95 -9.54
N VAL A 61 23.66 -9.39 -9.55
CA VAL A 61 24.19 -10.43 -10.44
C VAL A 61 25.19 -11.28 -9.68
N VAL A 62 25.08 -12.59 -9.81
CA VAL A 62 25.98 -13.56 -9.22
C VAL A 62 26.63 -14.42 -10.32
N LYS A 63 27.87 -14.88 -10.09
CA LYS A 63 28.57 -15.76 -11.02
C LYS A 63 28.60 -17.17 -10.47
N TYR A 64 28.17 -18.13 -11.31
CA TYR A 64 28.27 -19.56 -11.03
C TYR A 64 28.58 -20.34 -12.30
N SER A 65 29.52 -21.30 -12.25
CA SER A 65 29.93 -22.14 -13.41
C SER A 65 30.19 -21.33 -14.69
N ASN A 66 30.95 -20.22 -14.59
CA ASN A 66 31.25 -19.31 -15.71
C ASN A 66 30.04 -18.59 -16.35
N MET A 67 28.87 -18.67 -15.75
CA MET A 67 27.68 -17.93 -16.14
C MET A 67 27.40 -16.81 -15.14
N LYS A 68 26.68 -15.77 -15.60
CA LYS A 68 26.19 -14.69 -14.77
C LYS A 68 24.69 -14.84 -14.68
N PHE A 69 24.18 -14.94 -13.45
CA PHE A 69 22.74 -14.99 -13.16
C PHE A 69 22.29 -13.66 -12.59
N ILE A 70 21.17 -13.15 -13.06
CA ILE A 70 20.46 -12.04 -12.44
C ILE A 70 19.76 -12.58 -11.20
N VAL A 71 19.92 -11.90 -10.06
CA VAL A 71 19.18 -12.22 -8.84
C VAL A 71 17.91 -11.39 -8.85
N ASP A 72 16.75 -12.01 -9.09
CA ASP A 72 15.48 -11.31 -9.36
C ASP A 72 14.36 -11.59 -8.35
N GLU A 73 14.58 -12.55 -7.44
CA GLU A 73 13.62 -12.90 -6.40
C GLU A 73 14.30 -13.23 -5.07
N ILE A 74 13.61 -12.94 -3.96
CA ILE A 74 13.83 -13.53 -2.63
C ILE A 74 12.75 -14.57 -2.42
N GLU A 75 13.14 -15.84 -2.38
CA GLU A 75 12.21 -16.97 -2.27
C GLU A 75 11.46 -16.97 -0.93
N GLY A 76 10.32 -17.64 -0.89
CA GLY A 76 9.59 -17.84 0.35
C GLY A 76 10.47 -18.49 1.42
N GLU A 77 10.35 -18.01 2.65
CA GLU A 77 11.09 -18.49 3.83
C GLU A 77 12.64 -18.37 3.74
N ALA A 78 13.20 -17.68 2.74
CA ALA A 78 14.65 -17.58 2.52
C ALA A 78 15.41 -17.14 3.77
N PHE A 79 14.92 -16.15 4.49
CA PHE A 79 15.51 -15.62 5.72
C PHE A 79 14.69 -15.93 6.98
N ARG A 80 13.74 -16.86 6.92
CA ARG A 80 12.85 -17.20 8.03
C ARG A 80 13.62 -17.64 9.28
N ASN A 81 13.28 -17.04 10.43
CA ASN A 81 13.91 -17.33 11.73
C ASN A 81 15.45 -17.15 11.70
N SER A 82 15.97 -16.30 10.83
CA SER A 82 17.40 -16.00 10.76
C SER A 82 17.82 -14.93 11.78
N LYS A 83 19.15 -14.75 11.95
CA LYS A 83 19.73 -13.68 12.78
C LYS A 83 20.19 -12.49 11.93
N VAL A 84 19.51 -12.25 10.80
CA VAL A 84 19.80 -11.12 9.92
C VAL A 84 19.32 -9.83 10.56
N ASN A 85 20.18 -8.81 10.63
CA ASN A 85 19.85 -7.49 11.19
C ASN A 85 19.42 -6.48 10.12
N SER A 86 20.05 -6.55 8.95
CA SER A 86 19.67 -5.73 7.80
C SER A 86 19.89 -6.48 6.48
N VAL A 87 19.09 -6.15 5.49
CA VAL A 87 19.26 -6.65 4.12
C VAL A 87 19.20 -5.48 3.15
N LYS A 88 20.25 -5.37 2.32
CA LYS A 88 20.24 -4.46 1.17
C LYS A 88 19.72 -5.23 -0.04
N ILE A 89 18.53 -4.85 -0.51
CA ILE A 89 17.85 -5.46 -1.66
C ILE A 89 18.19 -4.66 -2.91
N PRO A 90 18.73 -5.28 -3.97
CA PRO A 90 19.07 -4.58 -5.22
C PRO A 90 17.81 -4.35 -6.08
N ASN A 91 17.88 -3.38 -7.00
CA ASN A 91 16.81 -3.08 -7.95
C ASN A 91 16.55 -4.18 -9.01
N SER A 92 17.28 -5.30 -8.97
CA SER A 92 16.96 -6.47 -9.79
C SER A 92 15.86 -7.33 -9.17
N ILE A 93 15.59 -7.19 -7.86
CA ILE A 93 14.55 -7.96 -7.18
C ILE A 93 13.17 -7.39 -7.55
N SER A 94 12.31 -8.26 -8.06
CA SER A 94 10.91 -7.96 -8.41
C SER A 94 9.91 -8.58 -7.43
N SER A 95 10.34 -9.61 -6.67
CA SER A 95 9.48 -10.41 -5.80
C SER A 95 10.15 -10.73 -4.46
N ILE A 96 9.38 -10.62 -3.38
CA ILE A 96 9.74 -11.08 -2.04
C ILE A 96 8.68 -12.10 -1.61
N GLY A 97 9.06 -13.35 -1.45
CA GLY A 97 8.17 -14.49 -1.26
C GLY A 97 7.47 -14.53 0.10
N VAL A 98 6.56 -15.51 0.24
CA VAL A 98 5.77 -15.75 1.46
C VAL A 98 6.70 -16.05 2.63
N SER A 99 6.47 -15.37 3.77
CA SER A 99 7.27 -15.54 5.00
C SER A 99 8.79 -15.36 4.81
N ALA A 100 9.22 -14.63 3.77
CA ALA A 100 10.65 -14.54 3.40
C ALA A 100 11.55 -14.14 4.57
N PHE A 101 11.11 -13.22 5.43
CA PHE A 101 11.83 -12.75 6.61
C PHE A 101 11.12 -13.06 7.92
N GLU A 102 10.06 -13.87 7.92
CA GLU A 102 9.25 -14.17 9.11
C GLU A 102 10.13 -14.60 10.29
N GLY A 103 9.94 -13.95 11.45
CA GLY A 103 10.64 -14.29 12.69
C GLY A 103 12.15 -14.00 12.67
N SER A 104 12.66 -13.33 11.63
CA SER A 104 14.07 -12.92 11.60
C SER A 104 14.35 -11.77 12.56
N SER A 105 15.65 -11.55 12.87
CA SER A 105 16.10 -10.41 13.70
C SER A 105 16.13 -9.08 12.93
N LEU A 106 15.52 -9.01 11.74
CA LEU A 106 15.58 -7.87 10.82
C LEU A 106 15.07 -6.59 11.48
N VAL A 107 15.89 -5.54 11.46
CA VAL A 107 15.59 -4.23 12.05
C VAL A 107 15.38 -3.17 10.97
N TYR A 108 16.15 -3.27 9.88
CA TYR A 108 16.10 -2.31 8.78
C TYR A 108 16.05 -3.02 7.43
N VAL A 109 15.15 -2.60 6.58
CA VAL A 109 15.06 -3.00 5.18
C VAL A 109 14.44 -1.88 4.36
N ASP A 110 15.03 -1.61 3.20
CA ASP A 110 14.41 -0.76 2.18
C ASP A 110 13.84 -1.67 1.10
N ILE A 111 12.56 -1.51 0.79
CA ILE A 111 11.90 -2.23 -0.31
C ILE A 111 12.03 -1.36 -1.56
N PRO A 112 12.82 -1.78 -2.57
CA PRO A 112 13.01 -0.97 -3.76
C PRO A 112 11.75 -0.94 -4.64
N ASN A 113 11.58 0.12 -5.44
CA ASN A 113 10.47 0.27 -6.39
C ASN A 113 10.43 -0.79 -7.50
N SER A 114 11.44 -1.62 -7.63
CA SER A 114 11.43 -2.78 -8.53
C SER A 114 10.57 -3.93 -8.01
N VAL A 115 10.32 -3.98 -6.67
CA VAL A 115 9.49 -5.02 -6.06
C VAL A 115 8.03 -4.70 -6.36
N THR A 116 7.39 -5.61 -7.09
CA THR A 116 5.96 -5.53 -7.44
C THR A 116 5.12 -6.57 -6.72
N TYR A 117 5.77 -7.54 -6.07
CA TYR A 117 5.10 -8.59 -5.31
C TYR A 117 5.72 -8.76 -3.93
N LEU A 118 4.84 -8.73 -2.92
CA LEU A 118 5.13 -9.16 -1.54
C LEU A 118 4.29 -10.37 -1.18
N GLY A 119 4.91 -11.39 -0.60
CA GLY A 119 4.21 -12.56 -0.09
C GLY A 119 3.55 -12.32 1.27
N SER A 120 2.50 -13.07 1.57
CA SER A 120 1.87 -13.05 2.89
C SER A 120 2.89 -13.34 3.99
N GLY A 121 2.83 -12.58 5.09
CA GLY A 121 3.75 -12.74 6.21
C GLY A 121 5.22 -12.43 5.91
N ALA A 122 5.55 -11.78 4.80
CA ALA A 122 6.94 -11.59 4.34
C ALA A 122 7.86 -11.03 5.43
N PHE A 123 7.38 -10.13 6.27
CA PHE A 123 8.11 -9.50 7.37
C PHE A 123 7.50 -9.76 8.75
N ALA A 124 6.58 -10.73 8.87
CA ALA A 124 5.91 -11.00 10.13
C ALA A 124 6.91 -11.35 11.25
N ARG A 125 6.64 -10.89 12.48
CA ARG A 125 7.44 -11.18 13.68
C ARG A 125 8.90 -10.77 13.59
N THR A 126 9.21 -9.73 12.79
CA THR A 126 10.54 -9.11 12.72
C THR A 126 10.70 -8.00 13.76
N ASN A 127 11.93 -7.49 13.89
CA ASN A 127 12.23 -6.35 14.76
C ASN A 127 12.24 -5.01 14.02
N ILE A 128 11.59 -4.92 12.86
CA ILE A 128 11.54 -3.70 12.03
C ILE A 128 10.97 -2.55 12.87
N ILE A 129 11.64 -1.38 12.79
CA ILE A 129 11.25 -0.15 13.52
C ILE A 129 10.44 0.77 12.62
N SER A 130 10.83 0.88 11.34
CA SER A 130 10.16 1.70 10.34
C SER A 130 10.11 0.98 9.00
N ILE A 131 9.09 1.28 8.20
CA ILE A 131 8.95 0.74 6.85
C ILE A 131 8.28 1.75 5.92
N GLU A 132 8.81 1.88 4.71
CA GLU A 132 8.14 2.52 3.58
C GLU A 132 7.70 1.44 2.58
N ILE A 133 6.41 1.39 2.28
CA ILE A 133 5.83 0.45 1.31
C ILE A 133 5.68 1.21 -0.01
N PRO A 134 6.43 0.82 -1.06
CA PRO A 134 6.51 1.57 -2.30
C PRO A 134 5.24 1.44 -3.16
N SER A 135 4.99 2.43 -4.03
CA SER A 135 3.83 2.46 -4.94
C SER A 135 3.86 1.40 -6.05
N SER A 136 4.96 0.69 -6.21
CA SER A 136 5.06 -0.46 -7.11
C SER A 136 4.25 -1.68 -6.63
N ILE A 137 3.82 -1.67 -5.36
CA ILE A 137 3.02 -2.72 -4.73
C ILE A 137 1.57 -2.28 -4.75
N GLU A 138 0.71 -3.01 -5.47
CA GLU A 138 -0.71 -2.70 -5.58
C GLU A 138 -1.49 -3.04 -4.30
N GLU A 139 -1.11 -4.12 -3.62
CA GLU A 139 -1.75 -4.60 -2.39
C GLU A 139 -0.71 -4.96 -1.33
N VAL A 140 -0.88 -4.45 -0.09
CA VAL A 140 -0.12 -4.95 1.05
C VAL A 140 -0.73 -6.27 1.50
N PRO A 141 0.01 -7.40 1.42
CA PRO A 141 -0.59 -8.72 1.61
C PRO A 141 -0.96 -9.01 3.07
N ASN A 142 -1.74 -10.08 3.26
CA ASN A 142 -2.14 -10.54 4.59
C ASN A 142 -0.92 -10.79 5.48
N SER A 143 -1.04 -10.43 6.75
CA SER A 143 -0.03 -10.69 7.80
C SER A 143 1.37 -10.13 7.51
N CYS A 144 1.55 -9.25 6.53
CA CYS A 144 2.87 -8.84 6.04
C CYS A 144 3.80 -8.36 7.16
N PHE A 145 3.28 -7.60 8.11
CA PHE A 145 3.99 -7.06 9.27
C PHE A 145 3.36 -7.51 10.60
N GLN A 146 2.65 -8.63 10.59
CA GLN A 146 2.02 -9.17 11.81
C GLN A 146 3.05 -9.36 12.91
N ASP A 147 2.72 -8.94 14.15
CA ASP A 147 3.58 -9.03 15.33
C ASP A 147 4.95 -8.34 15.20
N CYS A 148 5.09 -7.34 14.34
CA CYS A 148 6.25 -6.45 14.32
C CYS A 148 6.17 -5.49 15.50
N LYS A 149 6.50 -5.98 16.69
CA LYS A 149 6.27 -5.26 17.96
C LYS A 149 7.02 -3.96 18.12
N ASN A 150 8.12 -3.77 17.38
CA ASN A 150 8.94 -2.55 17.41
C ASN A 150 8.54 -1.55 16.31
N LEU A 151 7.64 -1.93 15.39
CA LEU A 151 7.23 -1.08 14.27
C LEU A 151 6.46 0.14 14.78
N SER A 152 7.09 1.30 14.69
CA SER A 152 6.55 2.58 15.18
C SER A 152 6.22 3.57 14.07
N GLU A 153 6.77 3.38 12.88
CA GLU A 153 6.58 4.24 11.72
C GLU A 153 6.29 3.42 10.47
N VAL A 154 5.15 3.70 9.84
CA VAL A 154 4.73 3.07 8.58
C VAL A 154 4.36 4.17 7.61
N LYS A 155 5.00 4.16 6.44
CA LYS A 155 4.64 5.01 5.32
C LYS A 155 4.11 4.13 4.19
N ILE A 156 2.87 4.37 3.78
CA ILE A 156 2.20 3.69 2.68
C ILE A 156 2.16 4.66 1.51
N ALA A 157 2.77 4.29 0.38
CA ALA A 157 2.77 5.16 -0.80
C ALA A 157 1.39 5.21 -1.50
N ASP A 158 1.10 6.31 -2.17
CA ASP A 158 -0.04 6.39 -3.08
C ASP A 158 0.09 5.36 -4.22
N GLY A 159 -1.06 4.83 -4.68
CA GLY A 159 -1.13 3.77 -5.67
C GLY A 159 -1.45 2.39 -5.07
N ILE A 160 -1.25 2.22 -3.76
CA ILE A 160 -1.69 1.01 -3.05
C ILE A 160 -3.21 1.08 -2.89
N THR A 161 -3.91 0.03 -3.38
CA THR A 161 -5.39 0.01 -3.40
C THR A 161 -5.99 -0.79 -2.25
N ARG A 162 -5.21 -1.72 -1.64
CA ARG A 162 -5.70 -2.61 -0.58
C ARG A 162 -4.67 -2.87 0.51
N ILE A 163 -5.17 -2.99 1.74
CA ILE A 163 -4.41 -3.48 2.90
C ILE A 163 -5.04 -4.80 3.33
N GLY A 164 -4.28 -5.88 3.31
CA GLY A 164 -4.74 -7.23 3.64
C GLY A 164 -5.13 -7.44 5.09
N GLY A 165 -5.69 -8.60 5.42
CA GLY A 165 -6.04 -8.98 6.78
C GLY A 165 -4.80 -9.24 7.63
N TRP A 166 -4.85 -8.90 8.94
CA TRP A 166 -3.76 -9.03 9.92
C TRP A 166 -2.44 -8.33 9.55
N THR A 167 -2.44 -7.47 8.54
CA THR A 167 -1.20 -6.86 7.99
C THR A 167 -0.34 -6.24 9.08
N PHE A 168 -0.92 -5.49 9.99
CA PHE A 168 -0.26 -4.84 11.13
C PHE A 168 -0.76 -5.33 12.49
N ASN A 169 -1.43 -6.50 12.53
CA ASN A 169 -1.92 -7.07 13.79
C ASN A 169 -0.78 -7.20 14.80
N GLY A 170 -0.99 -6.75 16.03
CA GLY A 170 0.01 -6.84 17.10
C GLY A 170 1.21 -5.89 16.96
N CYS A 171 1.16 -4.87 16.08
CA CYS A 171 2.16 -3.81 16.00
C CYS A 171 2.00 -2.83 17.17
N ILE A 172 2.38 -3.29 18.36
CA ILE A 172 2.10 -2.57 19.63
C ILE A 172 2.86 -1.24 19.79
N SER A 173 3.91 -0.98 19.01
CA SER A 173 4.64 0.31 19.05
C SER A 173 4.06 1.36 18.11
N LEU A 174 3.13 0.98 17.22
CA LEU A 174 2.52 1.88 16.24
C LEU A 174 1.58 2.85 16.96
N LYS A 175 1.83 4.17 16.83
CA LYS A 175 1.02 5.23 17.44
C LYS A 175 0.11 5.94 16.47
N THR A 176 0.53 6.06 15.23
CA THR A 176 -0.20 6.76 14.19
C THR A 176 -0.13 5.97 12.89
N ILE A 177 -1.21 6.01 12.12
CA ILE A 177 -1.22 5.46 10.76
C ILE A 177 -2.00 6.38 9.84
N GLU A 178 -1.41 6.68 8.69
CA GLU A 178 -2.05 7.40 7.60
C GLU A 178 -2.29 6.43 6.45
N ILE A 179 -3.56 6.27 6.09
CA ILE A 179 -3.99 5.46 4.96
C ILE A 179 -4.17 6.40 3.76
N PRO A 180 -3.40 6.21 2.67
CA PRO A 180 -3.45 7.12 1.54
C PRO A 180 -4.79 7.09 0.80
N ASN A 181 -5.05 8.14 0.00
CA ASN A 181 -6.29 8.28 -0.74
C ASN A 181 -6.53 7.20 -1.80
N SER A 182 -5.48 6.49 -2.22
CA SER A 182 -5.59 5.39 -3.19
C SER A 182 -6.19 4.11 -2.60
N VAL A 183 -6.17 3.93 -1.26
CA VAL A 183 -6.66 2.70 -0.61
C VAL A 183 -8.18 2.66 -0.60
N GLU A 184 -8.73 1.61 -1.19
CA GLU A 184 -10.19 1.39 -1.26
C GLU A 184 -10.71 0.48 -0.15
N SER A 185 -9.89 -0.46 0.35
CA SER A 185 -10.31 -1.40 1.40
C SER A 185 -9.22 -1.77 2.38
N ILE A 186 -9.63 -1.96 3.65
CA ILE A 186 -8.73 -2.31 4.76
C ILE A 186 -9.22 -3.61 5.39
N GLY A 187 -8.35 -4.64 5.33
CA GLY A 187 -8.65 -6.00 5.77
C GLY A 187 -9.42 -6.80 4.72
N PHE A 188 -9.53 -8.10 4.93
CA PHE A 188 -10.34 -8.98 4.08
C PHE A 188 -11.35 -9.77 4.93
N LEU A 189 -10.92 -10.70 5.74
CA LEU A 189 -11.76 -11.47 6.66
C LEU A 189 -11.54 -11.08 8.11
N GLU A 190 -10.37 -10.51 8.43
CA GLU A 190 -9.91 -10.22 9.77
C GLU A 190 -9.17 -8.87 9.83
N GLY A 191 -9.11 -8.29 11.02
CA GLY A 191 -8.65 -6.93 11.26
C GLY A 191 -7.18 -6.67 11.00
N SER A 192 -6.89 -5.68 10.17
CA SER A 192 -5.51 -5.33 9.79
C SER A 192 -4.70 -4.71 10.93
N PHE A 193 -5.34 -4.01 11.85
CA PHE A 193 -4.72 -3.29 12.98
C PHE A 193 -5.16 -3.84 14.33
N THR A 194 -5.70 -5.08 14.37
CA THR A 194 -6.09 -5.72 15.62
C THR A 194 -4.91 -5.71 16.61
N ASP A 195 -5.18 -5.40 17.88
CA ASP A 195 -4.19 -5.35 18.96
C ASP A 195 -3.01 -4.37 18.75
N CYS A 196 -3.17 -3.33 17.95
CA CYS A 196 -2.27 -2.19 17.95
C CYS A 196 -2.54 -1.32 19.19
N THR A 197 -2.15 -1.84 20.36
CA THR A 197 -2.60 -1.31 21.67
C THR A 197 -2.19 0.12 21.95
N ASN A 198 -1.12 0.65 21.33
CA ASN A 198 -0.67 2.03 21.47
C ASN A 198 -1.10 2.94 20.32
N LEU A 199 -1.96 2.46 19.41
CA LEU A 199 -2.45 3.28 18.30
C LEU A 199 -3.37 4.39 18.86
N GLU A 200 -2.97 5.66 18.66
CA GLU A 200 -3.65 6.85 19.16
C GLU A 200 -4.40 7.59 18.06
N HIS A 201 -3.91 7.52 16.84
CA HIS A 201 -4.46 8.26 15.70
C HIS A 201 -4.48 7.43 14.42
N VAL A 202 -5.61 7.50 13.72
CA VAL A 202 -5.82 6.88 12.39
C VAL A 202 -6.36 7.95 11.45
N SER A 203 -5.72 8.11 10.28
CA SER A 203 -6.26 8.89 9.17
C SER A 203 -6.63 7.96 8.02
N LEU A 204 -7.88 8.01 7.60
CA LEU A 204 -8.43 7.23 6.48
C LEU A 204 -8.57 8.12 5.25
N GLY A 205 -7.88 7.75 4.18
CA GLY A 205 -7.97 8.43 2.89
C GLY A 205 -9.37 8.41 2.27
N SER A 206 -9.63 9.35 1.38
CA SER A 206 -10.96 9.64 0.83
C SER A 206 -11.56 8.52 -0.06
N SER A 207 -10.75 7.55 -0.51
CA SER A 207 -11.24 6.41 -1.31
C SER A 207 -11.59 5.17 -0.49
N VAL A 208 -11.37 5.14 0.83
CA VAL A 208 -11.66 3.97 1.66
C VAL A 208 -13.16 3.71 1.69
N ARG A 209 -13.60 2.60 1.08
CA ARG A 209 -15.01 2.21 0.97
C ARG A 209 -15.41 1.13 1.95
N ALA A 210 -14.46 0.29 2.39
CA ALA A 210 -14.73 -0.83 3.27
C ALA A 210 -13.63 -1.05 4.30
N ILE A 211 -14.06 -1.30 5.54
CA ILE A 211 -13.20 -1.66 6.66
C ILE A 211 -13.73 -2.97 7.24
N CYS A 212 -12.88 -4.01 7.30
CA CYS A 212 -13.28 -5.34 7.73
C CYS A 212 -13.63 -5.41 9.23
N PRO A 213 -14.29 -6.51 9.69
CA PRO A 213 -14.51 -6.76 11.10
C PRO A 213 -13.21 -6.75 11.88
N LYS A 214 -13.25 -6.29 13.13
CA LYS A 214 -12.14 -6.23 14.09
C LYS A 214 -10.92 -5.42 13.63
N CYS A 215 -11.05 -4.60 12.58
CA CYS A 215 -9.90 -3.88 12.00
C CYS A 215 -9.11 -3.09 13.05
N PHE A 216 -9.78 -2.46 13.98
CA PHE A 216 -9.18 -1.68 15.08
C PHE A 216 -9.57 -2.24 16.46
N PHE A 217 -9.92 -3.52 16.52
CA PHE A 217 -10.22 -4.19 17.79
C PHE A 217 -8.92 -4.31 18.62
N GLY A 218 -8.98 -4.00 19.92
CA GLY A 218 -7.79 -4.00 20.78
C GLY A 218 -6.95 -2.71 20.72
N CYS A 219 -7.31 -1.72 19.86
CA CYS A 219 -6.66 -0.41 19.80
C CYS A 219 -7.19 0.48 20.96
N ASN A 220 -6.85 0.10 22.21
CA ASN A 220 -7.47 0.68 23.41
C ASN A 220 -7.06 2.14 23.70
N ASN A 221 -6.02 2.65 23.04
CA ASN A 221 -5.53 4.02 23.20
C ASN A 221 -5.97 4.95 22.06
N LEU A 222 -6.89 4.50 21.20
CA LEU A 222 -7.32 5.28 20.03
C LEU A 222 -8.12 6.51 20.48
N LYS A 223 -7.59 7.70 20.16
CA LYS A 223 -8.10 9.02 20.56
C LYS A 223 -8.78 9.76 19.41
N THR A 224 -8.25 9.63 18.21
CA THR A 224 -8.74 10.34 17.03
C THR A 224 -8.77 9.44 15.80
N ILE A 225 -9.86 9.58 15.05
CA ILE A 225 -10.05 8.92 13.77
C ILE A 225 -10.46 10.01 12.79
N ASP A 226 -9.61 10.27 11.82
CA ASP A 226 -9.87 11.19 10.74
C ASP A 226 -10.39 10.41 9.54
N VAL A 227 -11.54 10.76 9.01
CA VAL A 227 -12.14 10.14 7.85
C VAL A 227 -12.36 11.20 6.79
N LEU A 228 -11.64 11.10 5.69
CA LEU A 228 -11.68 12.10 4.61
C LEU A 228 -12.83 11.87 3.63
N ASN A 229 -13.54 10.75 3.74
CA ASN A 229 -14.68 10.41 2.89
C ASN A 229 -15.90 11.29 3.17
N THR A 230 -16.56 11.76 2.13
CA THR A 230 -17.87 12.41 2.24
C THR A 230 -19.01 11.42 2.50
N GLU A 231 -18.85 10.18 2.02
CA GLU A 231 -19.73 9.05 2.33
C GLU A 231 -19.04 8.12 3.34
N PRO A 232 -19.72 7.71 4.42
CA PRO A 232 -19.12 6.86 5.43
C PRO A 232 -18.66 5.52 4.86
N PRO A 233 -17.40 5.10 5.08
CA PRO A 233 -16.95 3.75 4.73
C PRO A 233 -17.85 2.67 5.34
N HIS A 234 -18.09 1.59 4.58
CA HIS A 234 -18.82 0.45 5.09
C HIS A 234 -18.00 -0.28 6.16
N LEU A 235 -18.54 -0.41 7.37
CA LEU A 235 -17.92 -1.09 8.48
C LEU A 235 -18.40 -2.53 8.60
N GLY A 236 -17.46 -3.45 8.94
CA GLY A 236 -17.80 -4.84 9.24
C GLY A 236 -17.85 -5.79 8.03
N GLY A 237 -17.56 -5.32 6.81
CA GLY A 237 -17.51 -6.18 5.62
C GLY A 237 -18.77 -6.99 5.38
N PHE A 238 -18.68 -8.08 4.59
CA PHE A 238 -19.81 -8.95 4.24
C PHE A 238 -20.36 -9.78 5.43
N LEU A 239 -19.53 -10.04 6.43
CA LEU A 239 -19.90 -10.90 7.56
C LEU A 239 -20.52 -10.13 8.73
N GLY A 240 -20.53 -8.79 8.65
CA GLY A 240 -20.88 -7.94 9.78
C GLY A 240 -19.88 -8.08 10.92
N GLY A 241 -19.98 -7.22 11.92
CA GLY A 241 -19.18 -7.31 13.13
C GLY A 241 -18.57 -5.97 13.54
N GLU A 242 -18.11 -5.94 14.79
CA GLU A 242 -17.50 -4.75 15.37
C GLU A 242 -16.14 -4.48 14.72
N VAL A 243 -15.94 -3.26 14.25
CA VAL A 243 -14.67 -2.77 13.72
C VAL A 243 -13.80 -2.20 14.82
N PHE A 244 -14.42 -1.50 15.76
CA PHE A 244 -13.84 -0.87 16.94
C PHE A 244 -14.38 -1.54 18.20
N GLN A 245 -13.65 -1.44 19.31
CA GLN A 245 -14.22 -1.78 20.61
C GLN A 245 -15.23 -0.73 21.06
N GLY A 246 -16.18 -1.14 21.90
CA GLY A 246 -17.22 -0.25 22.42
C GLY A 246 -16.67 1.00 23.15
N VAL A 247 -15.53 0.90 23.83
CA VAL A 247 -14.85 2.03 24.47
C VAL A 247 -14.41 3.11 23.47
N THR A 248 -13.95 2.71 22.28
CA THR A 248 -13.52 3.63 21.23
C THR A 248 -14.66 4.54 20.78
N TYR A 249 -15.87 4.02 20.64
CA TYR A 249 -17.05 4.84 20.30
C TYR A 249 -17.40 5.89 21.35
N LEU A 250 -16.99 5.67 22.60
CA LEU A 250 -17.30 6.56 23.73
C LEU A 250 -16.24 7.64 23.93
N GLU A 251 -14.98 7.32 23.71
CA GLU A 251 -13.82 8.13 24.10
C GLU A 251 -13.12 8.79 22.91
N ALA A 252 -13.06 8.11 21.76
CA ALA A 252 -12.41 8.67 20.60
C ALA A 252 -13.24 9.77 19.94
N THR A 253 -12.55 10.71 19.32
CA THR A 253 -13.12 11.74 18.46
C THR A 253 -13.06 11.30 17.00
N LEU A 254 -14.20 11.28 16.35
CA LEU A 254 -14.33 11.07 14.92
C LEU A 254 -14.34 12.43 14.23
N ASN A 255 -13.35 12.70 13.40
CA ASN A 255 -13.28 13.89 12.58
C ASN A 255 -13.70 13.54 11.14
N ILE A 256 -14.63 14.30 10.59
CA ILE A 256 -15.25 14.08 9.28
C ILE A 256 -15.24 15.35 8.44
N PRO A 257 -15.49 15.26 7.12
CA PRO A 257 -15.64 16.43 6.26
C PRO A 257 -16.87 17.28 6.66
N LYS A 258 -16.76 18.58 6.47
CA LYS A 258 -17.85 19.54 6.71
C LYS A 258 -19.08 19.23 5.83
N GLY A 259 -20.26 19.35 6.41
CA GLY A 259 -21.53 19.08 5.74
C GLY A 259 -21.92 17.59 5.68
N THR A 260 -21.13 16.67 6.31
CA THR A 260 -21.40 15.23 6.26
C THR A 260 -21.97 14.64 7.55
N LEU A 261 -22.14 15.43 8.59
CA LEU A 261 -22.58 14.98 9.91
C LEU A 261 -23.84 14.11 9.87
N GLU A 262 -24.85 14.55 9.14
CA GLU A 262 -26.13 13.82 9.08
C GLU A 262 -26.00 12.48 8.35
N VAL A 263 -25.12 12.39 7.34
CA VAL A 263 -24.84 11.14 6.61
C VAL A 263 -24.13 10.14 7.54
N TYR A 264 -23.14 10.61 8.33
CA TYR A 264 -22.44 9.77 9.31
C TYR A 264 -23.36 9.34 10.46
N LYS A 265 -24.24 10.20 10.95
CA LYS A 265 -25.26 9.85 11.96
C LYS A 265 -26.32 8.90 11.44
N ALA A 266 -26.63 8.89 10.16
CA ALA A 266 -27.54 7.92 9.54
C ALA A 266 -26.89 6.54 9.36
N SER A 267 -25.55 6.46 9.33
CA SER A 267 -24.81 5.21 9.16
C SER A 267 -24.86 4.33 10.40
N GLU A 268 -25.10 3.04 10.23
CA GLU A 268 -25.42 2.10 11.32
C GLU A 268 -24.33 2.03 12.41
N LEU A 269 -23.07 1.98 12.05
CA LEU A 269 -21.95 1.85 13.00
C LEU A 269 -21.29 3.19 13.34
N TRP A 270 -21.15 4.09 12.36
CA TRP A 270 -20.52 5.41 12.58
C TRP A 270 -21.32 6.28 13.55
N ARG A 271 -22.66 6.18 13.59
CA ARG A 271 -23.52 6.89 14.53
C ARG A 271 -23.23 6.59 16.01
N ASN A 272 -22.50 5.52 16.31
CA ASN A 272 -22.17 5.11 17.67
C ASN A 272 -21.09 6.00 18.32
N PHE A 273 -20.33 6.75 17.50
CA PHE A 273 -19.36 7.72 18.03
C PHE A 273 -20.08 8.85 18.75
N LYS A 274 -19.67 9.11 20.01
CA LYS A 274 -20.23 10.21 20.80
C LYS A 274 -19.66 11.57 20.42
N ASN A 275 -18.39 11.60 20.03
CA ASN A 275 -17.66 12.83 19.71
C ASN A 275 -17.42 12.84 18.19
N ILE A 276 -18.21 13.62 17.46
CA ILE A 276 -18.07 13.79 16.00
C ILE A 276 -17.85 15.26 15.71
N ASN A 277 -16.75 15.58 15.01
CA ASN A 277 -16.41 16.94 14.61
C ASN A 277 -16.34 17.04 13.09
N GLU A 278 -16.89 18.08 12.53
CA GLU A 278 -16.74 18.46 11.14
C GLU A 278 -15.55 19.40 10.99
N VAL A 279 -14.39 18.90 10.54
CA VAL A 279 -13.13 19.66 10.52
C VAL A 279 -12.49 19.80 9.17
N PHE A 280 -12.68 18.82 8.28
CA PHE A 280 -12.05 18.84 6.95
C PHE A 280 -12.91 19.61 5.97
N GLU A 281 -12.28 20.45 5.12
CA GLU A 281 -12.94 20.84 3.89
C GLU A 281 -13.05 19.58 3.02
N PRO A 282 -14.21 19.30 2.41
CA PRO A 282 -14.33 18.19 1.49
C PRO A 282 -13.22 18.32 0.45
N GLU A 283 -12.43 17.23 0.23
CA GLU A 283 -11.38 17.28 -0.79
C GLU A 283 -12.02 17.71 -2.11
N ALA A 284 -11.46 18.75 -2.71
CA ALA A 284 -11.83 19.22 -4.05
C ALA A 284 -11.28 18.23 -5.10
N GLY A 285 -11.64 16.98 -4.99
CA GLY A 285 -11.29 15.88 -5.86
C GLY A 285 -12.48 15.29 -6.59
N VAL A 286 -13.69 15.51 -6.08
CA VAL A 286 -14.99 15.43 -6.75
C VAL A 286 -15.86 16.44 -6.01
N ALA A 287 -15.69 17.71 -6.29
CA ALA A 287 -16.68 18.69 -5.85
C ALA A 287 -17.95 18.48 -6.64
N GLU A 288 -18.78 17.54 -6.21
CA GLU A 288 -20.20 17.60 -6.49
C GLU A 288 -20.78 18.74 -5.64
N LEU A 289 -20.42 19.96 -6.03
CA LEU A 289 -21.16 21.14 -5.61
C LEU A 289 -22.51 21.08 -6.30
N ILE A 290 -23.49 20.45 -5.65
CA ILE A 290 -24.90 20.62 -5.96
C ILE A 290 -25.26 22.05 -5.56
N ALA A 291 -24.81 23.02 -6.37
CA ALA A 291 -25.43 24.32 -6.39
C ALA A 291 -26.70 24.21 -7.24
N ASN A 292 -27.73 24.96 -6.88
CA ASN A 292 -29.10 24.93 -7.39
C ASN A 292 -29.35 25.00 -8.92
N ASN A 293 -28.45 24.54 -9.77
CA ASN A 293 -28.55 24.51 -11.22
C ASN A 293 -27.90 23.28 -11.89
N ASN A 294 -27.76 22.14 -11.22
CA ASN A 294 -27.29 20.86 -11.80
C ASN A 294 -25.94 20.91 -12.55
N ILE A 295 -25.06 21.89 -12.34
CA ILE A 295 -23.75 21.93 -12.97
C ILE A 295 -22.75 21.18 -12.10
N VAL A 296 -22.11 20.17 -12.67
CA VAL A 296 -21.07 19.35 -12.04
C VAL A 296 -19.78 19.50 -12.86
N VAL A 297 -18.67 19.81 -12.19
CA VAL A 297 -17.34 19.89 -12.81
C VAL A 297 -16.50 18.75 -12.27
N LEU A 298 -16.06 17.86 -13.17
CA LEU A 298 -15.27 16.66 -12.88
C LEU A 298 -13.90 16.75 -13.58
N THR A 299 -12.94 15.97 -13.11
CA THR A 299 -11.67 15.75 -13.82
C THR A 299 -11.51 14.27 -14.16
N SER A 300 -11.04 13.95 -15.36
CA SER A 300 -10.73 12.59 -15.81
C SER A 300 -9.73 12.62 -16.96
N ASP A 301 -8.67 11.82 -16.88
CA ASP A 301 -7.68 11.63 -17.94
C ASP A 301 -7.11 12.96 -18.52
N ASP A 302 -6.66 13.84 -17.65
CA ASP A 302 -6.14 15.17 -18.00
C ASP A 302 -7.18 16.11 -18.66
N ASN A 303 -8.47 15.85 -18.43
CA ASN A 303 -9.55 16.70 -18.92
C ASN A 303 -10.43 17.21 -17.77
N ILE A 304 -10.94 18.43 -17.94
CA ILE A 304 -12.05 18.98 -17.15
C ILE A 304 -13.35 18.63 -17.86
N ILE A 305 -14.27 17.97 -17.16
CA ILE A 305 -15.56 17.56 -17.70
C ILE A 305 -16.66 18.31 -16.96
N ILE A 306 -17.54 18.98 -17.71
CA ILE A 306 -18.65 19.76 -17.16
C ILE A 306 -19.96 19.07 -17.54
N LYS A 307 -20.76 18.70 -16.55
CA LYS A 307 -22.09 18.12 -16.73
C LYS A 307 -23.16 19.11 -16.29
N GLY A 308 -24.31 19.05 -16.93
CA GLY A 308 -25.48 19.90 -16.58
C GLY A 308 -25.41 21.34 -17.09
N ALA A 309 -24.33 21.73 -17.81
CA ALA A 309 -24.32 22.99 -18.53
C ALA A 309 -25.05 22.83 -19.89
N ASN A 310 -25.84 23.82 -20.27
CA ASN A 310 -26.42 23.87 -21.62
C ASN A 310 -25.35 24.24 -22.65
N ASP A 311 -25.50 23.77 -23.89
CA ASP A 311 -24.53 23.93 -24.99
C ASP A 311 -24.15 25.40 -25.34
N ALA A 312 -24.81 26.40 -24.76
CA ALA A 312 -24.57 27.81 -24.97
C ALA A 312 -23.92 28.53 -23.77
N VAL A 313 -23.59 27.82 -22.70
CA VAL A 313 -23.04 28.42 -21.47
C VAL A 313 -21.54 28.64 -21.62
N GLN A 314 -21.10 29.89 -21.44
CA GLN A 314 -19.68 30.25 -21.41
C GLN A 314 -18.97 29.60 -20.25
N ILE A 315 -17.83 28.96 -20.55
CA ILE A 315 -16.95 28.31 -19.60
C ILE A 315 -15.56 28.92 -19.72
N ASP A 316 -15.04 29.46 -18.64
CA ASP A 316 -13.70 30.00 -18.57
C ASP A 316 -12.87 29.17 -17.57
N VAL A 317 -11.66 28.76 -17.96
CA VAL A 317 -10.71 28.03 -17.11
C VAL A 317 -9.45 28.87 -16.91
N TYR A 318 -9.02 29.01 -15.68
CA TYR A 318 -7.83 29.76 -15.28
C TYR A 318 -6.84 28.85 -14.58
N ASP A 319 -5.55 29.10 -14.74
CA ASP A 319 -4.50 28.48 -13.92
C ASP A 319 -4.39 29.16 -12.54
N VAL A 320 -3.53 28.62 -11.66
CA VAL A 320 -3.30 29.18 -10.31
C VAL A 320 -2.75 30.61 -10.31
N ALA A 321 -2.14 31.05 -11.40
CA ALA A 321 -1.64 32.42 -11.57
C ALA A 321 -2.73 33.37 -12.08
N GLY A 322 -3.97 32.89 -12.26
CA GLY A 322 -5.10 33.67 -12.78
C GLY A 322 -5.06 33.88 -14.29
N ARG A 323 -4.22 33.17 -15.04
CA ARG A 323 -4.17 33.26 -16.49
C ARG A 323 -5.28 32.43 -17.10
N LEU A 324 -6.02 32.97 -18.07
CA LEU A 324 -7.04 32.25 -18.81
C LEU A 324 -6.37 31.16 -19.68
N VAL A 325 -6.72 29.90 -19.48
CA VAL A 325 -6.18 28.74 -20.24
C VAL A 325 -7.20 28.16 -21.23
N TYR A 326 -8.48 28.41 -20.99
CA TYR A 326 -9.57 28.04 -21.89
C TYR A 326 -10.74 29.03 -21.73
N SER A 327 -11.41 29.33 -22.84
CA SER A 327 -12.66 30.10 -22.88
C SER A 327 -13.51 29.60 -24.06
N GLY A 328 -14.71 29.07 -23.78
CA GLY A 328 -15.59 28.48 -24.78
C GLY A 328 -16.82 27.82 -24.18
N THR A 329 -17.45 26.96 -24.93
CA THR A 329 -18.67 26.23 -24.50
C THR A 329 -18.49 24.73 -24.47
N ASP A 330 -17.26 24.20 -24.66
CA ASP A 330 -17.00 22.79 -24.67
C ASP A 330 -17.15 22.20 -23.24
N THR A 331 -17.90 21.16 -23.12
CA THR A 331 -18.13 20.46 -21.83
C THR A 331 -17.04 19.45 -21.48
N LYS A 332 -16.11 19.17 -22.39
CA LYS A 332 -14.88 18.41 -22.18
C LYS A 332 -13.69 19.23 -22.62
N ILE A 333 -12.90 19.71 -21.67
CA ILE A 333 -11.82 20.67 -21.90
C ILE A 333 -10.49 20.02 -21.56
N SER A 334 -9.60 19.91 -22.55
CA SER A 334 -8.21 19.51 -22.32
C SER A 334 -7.38 20.73 -21.98
N VAL A 335 -6.66 20.72 -20.87
CA VAL A 335 -5.77 21.80 -20.46
C VAL A 335 -4.31 21.37 -20.53
N PRO A 336 -3.40 22.27 -20.98
CA PRO A 336 -2.02 21.88 -21.28
C PRO A 336 -1.13 21.66 -20.03
N THR A 337 -1.62 21.96 -18.85
CA THR A 337 -0.84 21.93 -17.61
C THR A 337 -1.56 21.14 -16.53
N LYS A 338 -0.79 20.28 -15.81
CA LYS A 338 -1.27 19.65 -14.58
C LYS A 338 -1.28 20.64 -13.44
N GLY A 339 -2.14 20.40 -12.45
CA GLY A 339 -2.25 21.21 -11.25
C GLY A 339 -3.65 21.79 -11.05
N ILE A 340 -3.74 22.80 -10.20
CA ILE A 340 -5.02 23.40 -9.81
C ILE A 340 -5.50 24.37 -10.88
N HIS A 341 -6.77 24.24 -11.26
CA HIS A 341 -7.46 25.15 -12.18
C HIS A 341 -8.73 25.72 -11.54
N ILE A 342 -9.08 26.92 -11.93
CA ILE A 342 -10.33 27.59 -11.54
C ILE A 342 -11.25 27.59 -12.74
N VAL A 343 -12.40 26.95 -12.64
CA VAL A 343 -13.42 26.87 -13.68
C VAL A 343 -14.57 27.80 -13.33
N ARG A 344 -14.91 28.72 -14.23
CA ARG A 344 -16.11 29.56 -14.12
C ARG A 344 -17.14 29.15 -15.16
N VAL A 345 -18.34 28.84 -14.73
CA VAL A 345 -19.44 28.41 -15.59
C VAL A 345 -20.77 28.83 -14.99
N ALA A 346 -21.65 29.45 -15.78
CA ALA A 346 -22.97 29.93 -15.36
C ALA A 346 -22.95 30.79 -14.09
N GLY A 347 -21.94 31.64 -13.91
CA GLY A 347 -21.79 32.50 -12.72
C GLY A 347 -21.24 31.81 -11.49
N GLN A 348 -20.96 30.51 -11.58
CA GLN A 348 -20.37 29.72 -10.50
C GLN A 348 -18.86 29.55 -10.72
N THR A 349 -18.13 29.31 -9.63
CA THR A 349 -16.67 29.10 -9.66
C THR A 349 -16.33 27.79 -8.96
N PHE A 350 -15.58 26.94 -9.67
CA PHE A 350 -15.14 25.64 -9.20
C PHE A 350 -13.62 25.60 -9.18
N LYS A 351 -13.04 24.90 -8.21
CA LYS A 351 -11.60 24.62 -8.14
C LYS A 351 -11.41 23.16 -8.42
N VAL A 352 -10.62 22.80 -9.42
CA VAL A 352 -10.34 21.42 -9.83
C VAL A 352 -8.84 21.17 -9.89
N ALA A 353 -8.42 19.92 -9.65
CA ALA A 353 -7.04 19.49 -9.79
C ALA A 353 -6.93 18.44 -10.90
N LEU A 354 -5.91 18.56 -11.77
CA LEU A 354 -5.58 17.63 -12.86
C LEU A 354 -4.18 17.06 -12.68
#